data_04027ac07ba647ad1bb7131ccd861274
#
_entry.id   04027ac07ba647ad1bb7131ccd861274
#
_cell.length_a   1.000
_cell.length_b   1.000
_cell.length_c   1.000
_cell.angle_alpha   90.00
_cell.angle_beta   90.00
_cell.angle_gamma   90.00
#
_symmetry.space_group_name_H-M   'P 1'
#
loop_
_entity.id
_entity.type
_entity.pdbx_description
1 polymer ?
#
loop_
_entity_poly.entity_id
_entity_poly.type
_entity_poly.pdbx_seq_one_letter_code
_entity_poly.pdbx_strand_id
1 'polypeptide(L)'
;QFQIKARPADKARTLSGGNLQKVLLARVLANQPEVIIAPQPTRGLDVGATEYVHQQLLEQRARGAAVLLISEDLDEIMALSDRIAVMYEGEVVGVLPVGEADIERLGLMMSGVLKEGEHA
;
A
#
# COMPACT_ATOMS: atom_id res chain seq x y z
N GLN A 1 -3.14 17.05 9.22
CA GLN A 1 -3.96 16.58 10.32
C GLN A 1 -4.69 15.29 9.97
N PHE A 2 -4.85 14.45 10.97
CA PHE A 2 -5.49 13.15 10.79
C PHE A 2 -6.95 13.25 11.17
N GLN A 3 -7.80 12.62 10.35
CA GLN A 3 -9.23 12.61 10.61
C GLN A 3 -9.58 11.39 11.46
N ILE A 4 -9.59 11.56 12.76
CA ILE A 4 -9.92 10.48 13.67
C ILE A 4 -11.30 10.79 14.26
N LYS A 5 -12.26 9.91 13.96
CA LYS A 5 -13.65 10.12 14.38
C LYS A 5 -13.93 9.66 15.79
N ALA A 6 -13.06 8.83 16.35
CA ALA A 6 -13.22 8.34 17.71
C ALA A 6 -12.46 9.25 18.68
N ARG A 7 -13.03 9.43 19.88
CA ARG A 7 -12.34 10.17 20.93
C ARG A 7 -11.27 9.27 21.55
N PRO A 8 -10.22 9.86 22.15
CA PRO A 8 -9.16 9.03 22.77
C PRO A 8 -9.68 8.05 23.82
N ALA A 9 -10.79 8.39 24.49
CA ALA A 9 -11.35 7.52 25.52
C ALA A 9 -12.14 6.34 24.96
N ASP A 10 -12.44 6.34 23.66
CA ASP A 10 -13.19 5.25 23.06
C ASP A 10 -12.32 4.01 22.98
N LYS A 11 -12.94 2.87 23.20
CA LYS A 11 -12.22 1.60 23.12
C LYS A 11 -12.10 1.17 21.65
N ALA A 12 -10.97 0.57 21.30
CA ALA A 12 -10.72 0.15 19.93
C ALA A 12 -11.83 -0.75 19.38
N ARG A 13 -12.41 -1.59 20.23
CA ARG A 13 -13.44 -2.53 19.78
C ARG A 13 -14.74 -1.84 19.33
N THR A 14 -14.92 -0.55 19.66
CA THR A 14 -16.10 0.19 19.25
C THR A 14 -15.89 0.92 17.93
N LEU A 15 -14.69 0.84 17.36
CA LEU A 15 -14.37 1.52 16.13
C LEU A 15 -14.67 0.63 14.93
N SER A 16 -15.09 1.24 13.82
CA SER A 16 -15.18 0.51 12.56
C SER A 16 -13.78 0.14 12.08
N GLY A 17 -13.65 -0.86 11.21
CA GLY A 17 -12.36 -1.24 10.66
C GLY A 17 -11.62 -0.08 10.04
N GLY A 18 -12.33 0.79 9.30
CA GLY A 18 -11.72 1.96 8.67
C GLY A 18 -11.21 2.98 9.67
N ASN A 19 -11.98 3.24 10.75
CA ASN A 19 -11.55 4.17 11.77
C ASN A 19 -10.36 3.62 12.55
N LEU A 20 -10.35 2.32 12.84
CA LEU A 20 -9.22 1.72 13.53
C LEU A 20 -7.95 1.84 12.67
N GLN A 21 -8.06 1.59 11.38
CA GLN A 21 -6.92 1.72 10.48
C GLN A 21 -6.40 3.16 10.45
N LYS A 22 -7.29 4.16 10.46
CA LYS A 22 -6.88 5.56 10.53
C LYS A 22 -6.13 5.87 11.82
N VAL A 23 -6.58 5.34 12.94
CA VAL A 23 -5.90 5.55 14.22
C VAL A 23 -4.51 4.94 14.21
N LEU A 24 -4.38 3.71 13.72
CA LEU A 24 -3.09 3.04 13.64
C LEU A 24 -2.14 3.80 12.72
N LEU A 25 -2.64 4.23 11.56
CA LEU A 25 -1.83 4.97 10.61
C LEU A 25 -1.38 6.32 11.20
N ALA A 26 -2.29 7.04 11.84
CA ALA A 26 -1.95 8.31 12.47
C ALA A 26 -0.85 8.15 13.51
N ARG A 27 -0.90 7.08 14.29
CA ARG A 27 0.11 6.81 15.30
C ARG A 27 1.49 6.61 14.68
N VAL A 28 1.54 5.82 13.61
CA VAL A 28 2.79 5.56 12.91
C VAL A 28 3.33 6.85 12.29
N LEU A 29 2.48 7.61 11.62
CA LEU A 29 2.92 8.79 10.88
C LEU A 29 3.22 10.00 11.76
N ALA A 30 2.73 10.01 12.99
CA ALA A 30 2.98 11.12 13.92
C ALA A 30 4.47 11.30 14.20
N ASN A 31 5.26 10.25 14.08
CA ASN A 31 6.71 10.31 14.30
C ASN A 31 7.48 10.69 13.03
N GLN A 32 6.81 10.93 11.93
CA GLN A 32 7.39 11.28 10.64
C GLN A 32 8.55 10.33 10.25
N PRO A 33 8.28 9.03 10.14
CA PRO A 33 9.33 8.05 9.86
C PRO A 33 9.92 8.26 8.47
N GLU A 34 11.20 7.89 8.32
CA GLU A 34 11.87 7.98 7.02
C GLU A 34 11.57 6.77 6.14
N VAL A 35 11.18 5.66 6.74
CA VAL A 35 10.82 4.44 6.02
C VAL A 35 9.49 3.94 6.59
N ILE A 36 8.57 3.64 5.68
CA ILE A 36 7.24 3.16 6.06
C ILE A 36 7.02 1.82 5.33
N ILE A 37 6.65 0.80 6.10
CA ILE A 37 6.25 -0.48 5.54
C ILE A 37 4.74 -0.61 5.71
N ALA A 38 4.03 -0.74 4.60
CA ALA A 38 2.57 -0.75 4.59
C ALA A 38 2.06 -2.07 3.98
N PRO A 39 1.93 -3.13 4.80
CA PRO A 39 1.43 -4.41 4.32
C PRO A 39 -0.09 -4.41 4.27
N GLN A 40 -0.64 -4.63 3.08
CA GLN A 40 -2.08 -4.72 2.84
C GLN A 40 -2.85 -3.58 3.51
N PRO A 41 -2.46 -2.30 3.27
CA PRO A 41 -2.96 -1.20 4.10
C PRO A 41 -4.45 -0.90 3.92
N THR A 42 -5.05 -1.35 2.82
CA THR A 42 -6.44 -1.05 2.52
C THR A 42 -7.34 -2.29 2.50
N ARG A 43 -6.79 -3.44 2.92
CA ARG A 43 -7.58 -4.67 2.91
C ARG A 43 -8.82 -4.53 3.81
N GLY A 44 -9.98 -4.80 3.24
CA GLY A 44 -11.24 -4.76 3.98
C GLY A 44 -11.79 -3.38 4.26
N LEU A 45 -11.18 -2.32 3.71
CA LEU A 45 -11.65 -0.96 3.93
C LEU A 45 -12.66 -0.54 2.86
N ASP A 46 -13.56 0.37 3.23
CA ASP A 46 -14.47 0.97 2.25
C ASP A 46 -13.71 2.00 1.39
N VAL A 47 -14.39 2.56 0.40
CA VAL A 47 -13.78 3.49 -0.56
C VAL A 47 -13.20 4.71 0.15
N GLY A 48 -13.95 5.30 1.08
CA GLY A 48 -13.50 6.51 1.76
C GLY A 48 -12.26 6.27 2.61
N ALA A 49 -12.24 5.17 3.35
CA ALA A 49 -11.09 4.83 4.18
C ALA A 49 -9.88 4.49 3.32
N THR A 50 -10.12 3.80 2.20
CA THR A 50 -9.04 3.47 1.25
C THR A 50 -8.41 4.74 0.69
N GLU A 51 -9.22 5.69 0.26
CA GLU A 51 -8.71 6.95 -0.27
C GLU A 51 -7.91 7.72 0.78
N TYR A 52 -8.37 7.71 2.02
CA TYR A 52 -7.64 8.36 3.08
C TYR A 52 -6.25 7.75 3.27
N VAL A 53 -6.17 6.42 3.33
CA VAL A 53 -4.89 5.72 3.50
C VAL A 53 -3.97 6.03 2.31
N HIS A 54 -4.48 5.95 1.09
CA HIS A 54 -3.68 6.26 -0.09
C HIS A 54 -3.14 7.68 -0.06
N GLN A 55 -3.97 8.64 0.35
CA GLN A 55 -3.56 10.03 0.43
C GLN A 55 -2.43 10.21 1.45
N GLN A 56 -2.53 9.54 2.59
CA GLN A 56 -1.51 9.62 3.62
C GLN A 56 -0.18 9.05 3.13
N LEU A 57 -0.20 7.92 2.42
CA LEU A 57 1.02 7.33 1.88
C LEU A 57 1.67 8.23 0.84
N LEU A 58 0.86 8.83 -0.04
CA LEU A 58 1.38 9.76 -1.04
C LEU A 58 1.98 11.02 -0.40
N GLU A 59 1.37 11.50 0.67
CA GLU A 59 1.92 12.66 1.38
C GLU A 59 3.26 12.34 2.03
N GLN A 60 3.40 11.13 2.58
CA GLN A 60 4.68 10.73 3.16
C GLN A 60 5.76 10.61 2.08
N ARG A 61 5.40 10.06 0.91
CA ARG A 61 6.33 10.01 -0.21
C ARG A 61 6.75 11.41 -0.64
N ALA A 62 5.81 12.34 -0.72
CA ALA A 62 6.10 13.73 -1.09
C ALA A 62 7.02 14.40 -0.07
N ARG A 63 6.92 14.01 1.20
CA ARG A 63 7.78 14.51 2.26
C ARG A 63 9.20 13.96 2.17
N GLY A 64 9.41 12.92 1.38
CA GLY A 64 10.71 12.29 1.21
C GLY A 64 10.87 10.94 1.89
N ALA A 65 9.81 10.41 2.47
CA ALA A 65 9.87 9.07 3.08
C ALA A 65 9.91 8.00 1.99
N ALA A 66 10.59 6.90 2.28
CA ALA A 66 10.55 5.71 1.44
C ALA A 66 9.38 4.85 1.91
N VAL A 67 8.50 4.49 0.99
CA VAL A 67 7.32 3.68 1.32
C VAL A 67 7.41 2.34 0.61
N LEU A 68 7.36 1.26 1.39
CA LEU A 68 7.26 -0.09 0.85
C LEU A 68 5.81 -0.53 0.99
N LEU A 69 5.09 -0.52 -0.12
CA LEU A 69 3.70 -0.96 -0.17
C LEU A 69 3.66 -2.43 -0.55
N ILE A 70 3.01 -3.24 0.27
CA ILE A 70 2.82 -4.66 0.00
C ILE A 70 1.33 -4.87 -0.22
N SER A 71 0.95 -5.29 -1.42
CA SER A 71 -0.46 -5.41 -1.77
C SER A 71 -0.66 -6.44 -2.86
N GLU A 72 -1.81 -7.11 -2.83
CA GLU A 72 -2.24 -8.00 -3.90
C GLU A 72 -3.22 -7.31 -4.85
N ASP A 73 -3.60 -6.08 -4.52
CA ASP A 73 -4.51 -5.30 -5.35
C ASP A 73 -3.68 -4.58 -6.42
N LEU A 74 -3.76 -5.07 -7.65
CA LEU A 74 -2.94 -4.52 -8.73
C LEU A 74 -3.32 -3.08 -9.08
N ASP A 75 -4.57 -2.71 -8.90
CA ASP A 75 -4.96 -1.31 -9.13
C ASP A 75 -4.30 -0.39 -8.12
N GLU A 76 -4.23 -0.83 -6.86
CA GLU A 76 -3.55 -0.07 -5.82
C GLU A 76 -2.06 0.08 -6.12
N ILE A 77 -1.42 -1.03 -6.49
CA ILE A 77 -0.01 -1.04 -6.84
C ILE A 77 0.27 -0.09 -8.01
N MET A 78 -0.53 -0.17 -9.07
CA MET A 78 -0.34 0.67 -10.25
C MET A 78 -0.56 2.14 -9.94
N ALA A 79 -1.50 2.46 -9.05
CA ALA A 79 -1.85 3.84 -8.76
C ALA A 79 -0.82 4.55 -7.87
N LEU A 80 -0.16 3.82 -6.98
CA LEU A 80 0.67 4.43 -5.94
C LEU A 80 2.17 4.26 -6.14
N SER A 81 2.60 3.26 -6.91
CA SER A 81 4.00 2.86 -6.92
C SER A 81 4.83 3.59 -7.96
N ASP A 82 6.10 3.82 -7.65
CA ASP A 82 7.09 4.30 -8.62
C ASP A 82 7.75 3.10 -9.29
N ARG A 83 8.05 2.08 -8.48
CA ARG A 83 8.67 0.83 -8.95
C ARG A 83 7.90 -0.32 -8.33
N ILE A 84 7.85 -1.42 -9.06
CA ILE A 84 7.09 -2.60 -8.63
C ILE A 84 8.03 -3.80 -8.62
N ALA A 85 8.09 -4.48 -7.48
CA ALA A 85 8.79 -5.74 -7.34
C ALA A 85 7.74 -6.83 -7.26
N VAL A 86 7.83 -7.83 -8.12
CA VAL A 86 6.88 -8.94 -8.13
C VAL A 86 7.54 -10.15 -7.50
N MET A 87 6.81 -10.80 -6.59
CA MET A 87 7.31 -11.96 -5.88
C MET A 87 6.50 -13.20 -6.23
N TYR A 88 7.19 -14.33 -6.29
CA TYR A 88 6.57 -15.63 -6.50
C TYR A 88 7.36 -16.67 -5.73
N GLU A 89 6.68 -17.40 -4.87
CA GLU A 89 7.24 -18.48 -4.05
C GLU A 89 8.52 -18.04 -3.32
N GLY A 90 8.45 -16.86 -2.70
CA GLY A 90 9.55 -16.36 -1.88
C GLY A 90 10.69 -15.73 -2.62
N GLU A 91 10.58 -15.58 -3.94
CA GLU A 91 11.62 -14.97 -4.76
C GLU A 91 11.09 -13.74 -5.48
N VAL A 92 11.96 -12.75 -5.67
CA VAL A 92 11.63 -11.60 -6.52
C VAL A 92 11.86 -12.04 -7.97
N VAL A 93 10.78 -12.11 -8.74
CA VAL A 93 10.86 -12.55 -10.13
C VAL A 93 11.03 -11.40 -11.11
N GLY A 94 10.91 -10.16 -10.62
CA GLY A 94 11.18 -9.00 -11.46
C GLY A 94 10.97 -7.71 -10.70
N VAL A 95 11.68 -6.67 -11.12
CA VAL A 95 11.50 -5.30 -10.60
C VAL A 95 11.43 -4.40 -11.83
N LEU A 96 10.37 -3.60 -11.92
CA LEU A 96 10.20 -2.72 -13.09
C LEU A 96 9.59 -1.39 -12.69
N PRO A 97 9.90 -0.32 -13.44
CA PRO A 97 9.23 0.97 -13.23
C PRO A 97 7.73 0.83 -13.54
N VAL A 98 6.90 1.59 -12.84
CA VAL A 98 5.46 1.52 -13.05
C VAL A 98 5.08 1.82 -14.50
N GLY A 99 5.83 2.68 -15.17
CA GLY A 99 5.56 3.01 -16.56
C GLY A 99 5.75 1.87 -17.55
N GLU A 100 6.46 0.81 -17.13
CA GLU A 100 6.68 -0.38 -17.97
C GLU A 100 5.81 -1.55 -17.53
N ALA A 101 4.93 -1.34 -16.57
CA ALA A 101 4.09 -2.39 -16.02
C ALA A 101 2.66 -2.25 -16.52
N ASP A 102 1.98 -3.38 -16.67
CA ASP A 102 0.55 -3.42 -16.87
C ASP A 102 -0.02 -4.59 -16.07
N ILE A 103 -1.33 -4.58 -15.90
CA ILE A 103 -1.98 -5.56 -15.03
C ILE A 103 -1.81 -6.98 -15.56
N GLU A 104 -1.89 -7.17 -16.86
CA GLU A 104 -1.72 -8.49 -17.46
C GLU A 104 -0.31 -9.03 -17.21
N ARG A 105 0.71 -8.21 -17.46
CA ARG A 105 2.09 -8.62 -17.24
C ARG A 105 2.36 -8.93 -15.78
N LEU A 106 1.88 -8.08 -14.88
CA LEU A 106 2.05 -8.31 -13.45
C LEU A 106 1.37 -9.59 -13.02
N GLY A 107 0.17 -9.86 -13.53
CA GLY A 107 -0.53 -11.10 -13.22
C GLY A 107 0.24 -12.34 -13.64
N LEU A 108 0.83 -12.30 -14.83
CA LEU A 108 1.65 -13.42 -15.33
C LEU A 108 2.87 -13.62 -14.46
N MET A 109 3.52 -12.54 -14.04
CA MET A 109 4.68 -12.63 -13.16
C MET A 109 4.32 -13.17 -11.79
N MET A 110 3.17 -12.74 -11.24
CA MET A 110 2.72 -13.18 -9.93
C MET A 110 2.37 -14.66 -9.91
N SER A 111 2.01 -15.22 -11.05
CA SER A 111 1.68 -16.65 -11.15
C SER A 111 2.88 -17.53 -11.47
N GLY A 112 4.05 -16.92 -11.66
CA GLY A 112 5.26 -17.67 -12.01
C GLY A 112 5.37 -18.01 -13.49
N VAL A 113 4.42 -17.56 -14.31
CA VAL A 113 4.40 -17.86 -15.74
C VAL A 113 5.43 -17.00 -16.49
N LEU A 114 5.66 -15.77 -16.03
CA LEU A 114 6.53 -14.82 -16.72
C LEU A 114 7.51 -14.23 -15.71
N LYS A 115 8.77 -14.07 -16.14
CA LYS A 115 9.80 -13.40 -15.35
C LYS A 115 10.24 -12.13 -16.07
N GLU A 116 10.96 -11.28 -15.34
CA GLU A 116 11.50 -10.05 -15.91
C GLU A 116 12.36 -10.38 -17.13
N GLY A 117 12.13 -9.64 -18.22
CA GLY A 117 12.85 -9.86 -19.46
C GLY A 117 12.21 -10.87 -20.39
N GLU A 118 11.21 -11.62 -19.93
CA GLU A 118 10.49 -12.58 -20.77
C GLU A 118 9.26 -11.91 -21.39
N HIS A 119 8.84 -12.42 -22.51
CA HIS A 119 7.66 -11.92 -23.22
C HIS A 119 6.61 -13.02 -23.31
N ALA A 120 5.36 -12.63 -23.12
CA ALA A 120 4.24 -13.57 -23.19
C ALA A 120 4.02 -14.06 -24.63
#